data_a5e3b19b54f37a5d865c7cdd7e848a40
#
_entry.id   a5e3b19b54f37a5d865c7cdd7e848a40
#
_cell.length_a   1.000
_cell.length_b   1.000
_cell.length_c   1.000
_cell.angle_alpha   90.00
_cell.angle_beta   90.00
_cell.angle_gamma   90.00
#
_symmetry.space_group_name_H-M   'P 1'
#
loop_
_entity.id
_entity.type
_entity.pdbx_description
1 polymer ?
#
loop_
_entity_poly.entity_id
_entity_poly.type
_entity_poly.pdbx_seq_one_letter_code
_entity_poly.pdbx_strand_id
1 'polypeptide(L)'
;MGKLFLQHTCLAEFEIMMQMVPRYIRKETMPENITYLEMLHRTVNDYQIRGLYKKIKKLTEGGDEYVMLFINTNHKNRFNNFYKHAEKRNWNVIKSNRNLAALFLLSGNEHLWKQIKSIVDEDTIDLKQVDIHSSNEEVYDVYQAVRFILYGAKNLTLEDLAEPEIIEDDIVLLITNSFIVNKYGVAPLENPHMRKRKVNRNVRKS
;
A
#
# COMPACT_ATOMS: atom_id res chain seq x y z
N MET A 1 -5.42 20.44 -5.73
CA MET A 1 -6.15 20.91 -4.56
C MET A 1 -7.62 20.99 -4.90
N GLY A 2 -8.49 20.27 -4.20
CA GLY A 2 -9.93 20.43 -4.32
C GLY A 2 -10.34 21.83 -3.80
N LYS A 3 -11.44 22.37 -4.33
CA LYS A 3 -12.01 23.60 -3.77
C LYS A 3 -12.46 23.34 -2.33
N LEU A 4 -12.01 24.16 -1.38
CA LEU A 4 -12.49 24.14 -0.02
C LEU A 4 -13.90 24.74 0.02
N PHE A 5 -14.88 23.99 0.53
CA PHE A 5 -16.27 24.45 0.67
C PHE A 5 -16.42 25.41 1.86
N LEU A 6 -15.55 25.26 2.87
CA LEU A 6 -15.60 26.00 4.13
C LEU A 6 -14.49 27.07 4.23
N GLN A 7 -13.96 27.53 3.09
CA GLN A 7 -12.77 28.38 2.98
C GLN A 7 -12.80 29.67 3.83
N HIS A 8 -13.97 30.18 4.15
CA HIS A 8 -14.15 31.42 4.92
C HIS A 8 -14.80 31.20 6.30
N THR A 9 -14.75 29.98 6.80
CA THR A 9 -15.32 29.61 8.10
C THR A 9 -14.23 29.12 9.04
N CYS A 10 -14.51 29.07 10.35
CA CYS A 10 -13.64 28.48 11.36
C CYS A 10 -13.38 26.96 11.14
N LEU A 11 -14.11 26.34 10.22
CA LEU A 11 -13.95 24.92 9.86
C LEU A 11 -13.01 24.68 8.67
N ALA A 12 -12.44 25.73 8.07
CA ALA A 12 -11.55 25.59 6.92
C ALA A 12 -10.32 24.72 7.22
N GLU A 13 -9.71 24.89 8.40
CA GLU A 13 -8.58 24.06 8.83
C GLU A 13 -8.99 22.59 9.02
N PHE A 14 -10.19 22.34 9.53
CA PHE A 14 -10.74 21.00 9.67
C PHE A 14 -10.98 20.34 8.31
N GLU A 15 -11.50 21.09 7.33
CA GLU A 15 -11.69 20.60 5.96
C GLU A 15 -10.36 20.27 5.30
N ILE A 16 -9.32 21.11 5.47
CA ILE A 16 -7.97 20.84 4.98
C ILE A 16 -7.44 19.54 5.62
N MET A 17 -7.57 19.40 6.93
CA MET A 17 -7.14 18.21 7.65
C MET A 17 -7.90 16.97 7.19
N MET A 18 -9.19 17.07 6.89
CA MET A 18 -10.02 16.00 6.34
C MET A 18 -9.58 15.59 4.94
N GLN A 19 -9.17 16.54 4.10
CA GLN A 19 -8.65 16.27 2.75
C GLN A 19 -7.26 15.62 2.77
N MET A 20 -6.48 15.86 3.81
CA MET A 20 -5.14 15.25 3.99
C MET A 20 -5.18 13.81 4.51
N VAL A 21 -6.30 13.34 5.04
CA VAL A 21 -6.40 11.99 5.60
C VAL A 21 -6.50 10.94 4.48
N PRO A 22 -5.64 9.92 4.45
CA PRO A 22 -5.63 8.90 3.39
C PRO A 22 -6.96 8.21 3.11
N ARG A 23 -7.85 8.13 4.10
CA ARG A 23 -9.20 7.56 3.96
C ARG A 23 -10.08 8.26 2.92
N TYR A 24 -9.73 9.48 2.54
CA TYR A 24 -10.46 10.27 1.55
C TYR A 24 -9.83 10.22 0.16
N ILE A 25 -8.82 9.38 -0.05
CA ILE A 25 -8.26 9.18 -1.39
C ILE A 25 -9.37 8.72 -2.32
N ARG A 26 -9.54 9.47 -3.39
CA ARG A 26 -10.54 9.16 -4.41
C ARG A 26 -10.14 7.85 -5.12
N LYS A 27 -11.09 6.92 -5.20
CA LYS A 27 -10.92 5.74 -6.08
C LYS A 27 -10.75 6.22 -7.51
N GLU A 28 -9.73 5.71 -8.18
CA GLU A 28 -9.49 5.95 -9.59
C GLU A 28 -9.47 4.64 -10.35
N THR A 29 -9.98 4.66 -11.57
CA THR A 29 -9.78 3.57 -12.51
C THR A 29 -8.34 3.63 -12.99
N MET A 30 -7.64 2.50 -12.95
CA MET A 30 -6.26 2.43 -13.42
C MET A 30 -6.22 2.65 -14.93
N PRO A 31 -5.43 3.59 -15.46
CA PRO A 31 -5.21 3.76 -16.89
C PRO A 31 -4.58 2.50 -17.52
N GLU A 32 -4.94 2.19 -18.78
CA GLU A 32 -4.52 0.93 -19.42
C GLU A 32 -3.00 0.77 -19.54
N ASN A 33 -2.26 1.80 -19.84
CA ASN A 33 -0.82 1.76 -20.12
C ASN A 33 0.03 2.50 -19.07
N ILE A 34 -0.40 2.51 -17.83
CA ILE A 34 0.32 3.20 -16.75
C ILE A 34 1.52 2.36 -16.29
N THR A 35 2.68 3.01 -16.12
CA THR A 35 3.86 2.40 -15.52
C THR A 35 3.79 2.43 -13.98
N TYR A 36 4.62 1.60 -13.32
CA TYR A 36 4.73 1.62 -11.86
C TYR A 36 5.13 3.02 -11.34
N LEU A 37 6.13 3.65 -11.94
CA LEU A 37 6.57 4.98 -11.51
C LEU A 37 5.50 6.05 -11.69
N GLU A 38 4.68 5.96 -12.73
CA GLU A 38 3.54 6.86 -12.91
C GLU A 38 2.45 6.62 -11.88
N MET A 39 2.11 5.35 -11.57
CA MET A 39 1.17 5.03 -10.49
C MET A 39 1.69 5.54 -9.15
N LEU A 40 2.97 5.28 -8.86
CA LEU A 40 3.63 5.76 -7.66
C LEU A 40 3.57 7.28 -7.58
N HIS A 41 3.94 7.99 -8.65
CA HIS A 41 3.91 9.45 -8.68
C HIS A 41 2.51 10.01 -8.43
N ARG A 42 1.49 9.44 -9.08
CA ARG A 42 0.09 9.84 -8.87
C ARG A 42 -0.38 9.56 -7.44
N THR A 43 0.03 8.42 -6.87
CA THR A 43 -0.33 8.04 -5.51
C THR A 43 0.35 8.95 -4.49
N VAL A 44 1.66 9.17 -4.61
CA VAL A 44 2.44 10.00 -3.68
C VAL A 44 2.05 11.47 -3.75
N ASN A 45 1.63 11.97 -4.92
CA ASN A 45 1.12 13.34 -5.03
C ASN A 45 -0.17 13.57 -4.24
N ASP A 46 -1.03 12.55 -4.11
CA ASP A 46 -2.23 12.67 -3.27
C ASP A 46 -1.87 12.87 -1.79
N TYR A 47 -0.72 12.32 -1.37
CA TYR A 47 -0.20 12.45 -0.01
C TYR A 47 0.73 13.65 0.16
N GLN A 48 1.01 14.41 -0.91
CA GLN A 48 1.87 15.61 -0.92
C GLN A 48 3.33 15.38 -0.46
N ILE A 49 3.86 14.14 -0.55
CA ILE A 49 5.18 13.79 -0.01
C ILE A 49 6.20 13.62 -1.13
N ARG A 50 6.87 14.70 -1.46
CA ARG A 50 7.91 14.70 -2.50
C ARG A 50 9.14 13.85 -2.13
N GLY A 51 9.50 13.77 -0.84
CA GLY A 51 10.63 12.99 -0.34
C GLY A 51 10.45 11.50 -0.60
N LEU A 52 9.26 10.97 -0.30
CA LEU A 52 8.94 9.56 -0.49
C LEU A 52 9.08 9.12 -1.94
N TYR A 53 8.60 9.90 -2.90
CA TYR A 53 8.78 9.60 -4.32
C TYR A 53 10.25 9.47 -4.71
N LYS A 54 11.11 10.39 -4.23
CA LYS A 54 12.56 10.34 -4.52
C LYS A 54 13.21 9.08 -3.92
N LYS A 55 12.87 8.73 -2.67
CA LYS A 55 13.37 7.53 -2.00
C LYS A 55 12.97 6.27 -2.78
N ILE A 56 11.69 6.09 -3.08
CA ILE A 56 11.20 4.93 -3.82
C ILE A 56 11.81 4.86 -5.23
N LYS A 57 11.91 5.99 -5.93
CA LYS A 57 12.56 6.03 -7.23
C LYS A 57 14.00 5.52 -7.15
N LYS A 58 14.76 5.98 -6.15
CA LYS A 58 16.15 5.51 -5.92
C LYS A 58 16.21 4.01 -5.64
N LEU A 59 15.28 3.48 -4.82
CA LEU A 59 15.20 2.05 -4.50
C LEU A 59 14.87 1.18 -5.73
N THR A 60 14.15 1.73 -6.68
CA THR A 60 13.70 1.01 -7.88
C THR A 60 14.62 1.19 -9.10
N GLU A 61 15.46 2.21 -9.13
CA GLU A 61 16.42 2.47 -10.23
C GLU A 61 17.66 1.56 -10.19
N GLY A 62 18.02 0.99 -9.04
CA GLY A 62 19.22 0.15 -8.85
C GLY A 62 19.00 -1.34 -9.02
N GLY A 63 17.77 -1.80 -9.15
CA GLY A 63 17.43 -3.21 -9.29
C GLY A 63 16.96 -3.54 -10.70
N ASP A 64 17.33 -4.75 -11.18
CA ASP A 64 16.78 -5.32 -12.41
C ASP A 64 15.27 -4.99 -12.53
N GLU A 65 14.85 -4.36 -13.57
CA GLU A 65 13.53 -4.04 -14.19
C GLU A 65 12.21 -4.48 -13.46
N TYR A 66 12.24 -4.78 -12.16
CA TYR A 66 11.14 -5.44 -11.44
C TYR A 66 10.79 -4.77 -10.14
N VAL A 67 10.00 -3.75 -10.22
CA VAL A 67 9.21 -3.44 -9.04
C VAL A 67 8.04 -4.42 -9.01
N MET A 68 8.23 -5.53 -8.32
CA MET A 68 7.10 -6.36 -7.96
C MET A 68 6.33 -5.63 -6.89
N LEU A 69 5.03 -5.42 -7.12
CA LEU A 69 4.14 -4.91 -6.08
C LEU A 69 4.20 -5.81 -4.83
N PHE A 70 4.34 -7.11 -5.01
CA PHE A 70 4.58 -8.06 -3.92
C PHE A 70 6.07 -8.15 -3.59
N ILE A 71 6.44 -8.03 -2.32
CA ILE A 71 7.84 -8.12 -1.85
C ILE A 71 8.47 -9.50 -2.10
N ASN A 72 7.67 -10.57 -2.11
CA ASN A 72 8.13 -11.92 -2.40
C ASN A 72 6.96 -12.84 -2.82
N THR A 73 7.30 -14.08 -3.18
CA THR A 73 6.34 -15.10 -3.61
C THR A 73 5.37 -15.50 -2.50
N ASN A 74 5.82 -15.57 -1.24
CA ASN A 74 4.96 -15.92 -0.11
C ASN A 74 3.90 -14.85 0.14
N HIS A 75 4.29 -13.57 0.10
CA HIS A 75 3.36 -12.43 0.15
C HIS A 75 2.28 -12.58 -0.93
N LYS A 76 2.70 -12.77 -2.20
CA LYS A 76 1.79 -12.96 -3.33
C LYS A 76 0.82 -14.12 -3.12
N ASN A 77 1.33 -15.26 -2.66
CA ASN A 77 0.52 -16.46 -2.47
C ASN A 77 -0.50 -16.26 -1.33
N ARG A 78 -0.08 -15.67 -0.19
CA ARG A 78 -0.97 -15.36 0.93
C ARG A 78 -2.11 -14.45 0.49
N PHE A 79 -1.79 -13.32 -0.13
CA PHE A 79 -2.78 -12.36 -0.61
C PHE A 79 -3.76 -13.00 -1.62
N ASN A 80 -3.23 -13.62 -2.68
CA ASN A 80 -4.06 -14.18 -3.75
C ASN A 80 -4.95 -15.33 -3.27
N ASN A 81 -4.46 -16.19 -2.38
CA ASN A 81 -5.25 -17.29 -1.84
C ASN A 81 -6.41 -16.76 -0.99
N PHE A 82 -6.15 -15.75 -0.15
CA PHE A 82 -7.20 -15.10 0.63
C PHE A 82 -8.21 -14.38 -0.27
N TYR A 83 -7.72 -13.57 -1.21
CA TYR A 83 -8.58 -12.81 -2.12
C TYR A 83 -9.52 -13.73 -2.90
N LYS A 84 -9.01 -14.79 -3.54
CA LYS A 84 -9.81 -15.77 -4.27
C LYS A 84 -10.83 -16.48 -3.38
N HIS A 85 -10.47 -16.79 -2.13
CA HIS A 85 -11.38 -17.40 -1.17
C HIS A 85 -12.53 -16.46 -0.81
N ALA A 86 -12.22 -15.20 -0.48
CA ALA A 86 -13.20 -14.16 -0.16
C ALA A 86 -14.07 -13.79 -1.37
N GLU A 87 -13.50 -13.72 -2.56
CA GLU A 87 -14.21 -13.46 -3.82
C GLU A 87 -15.22 -14.57 -4.11
N LYS A 88 -14.82 -15.84 -4.02
CA LYS A 88 -15.71 -16.99 -4.22
C LYS A 88 -16.90 -16.98 -3.25
N ARG A 89 -16.73 -16.44 -2.05
CA ARG A 89 -17.77 -16.32 -1.02
C ARG A 89 -18.49 -14.98 -1.03
N ASN A 90 -18.11 -14.08 -1.94
CA ASN A 90 -18.67 -12.73 -2.05
C ASN A 90 -18.54 -11.90 -0.74
N TRP A 91 -17.43 -12.02 -0.05
CA TRP A 91 -17.16 -11.28 1.16
C TRP A 91 -17.10 -9.77 0.91
N ASN A 92 -17.66 -8.98 1.81
CA ASN A 92 -17.68 -7.52 1.67
C ASN A 92 -16.32 -6.89 1.98
N VAL A 93 -15.50 -7.54 2.81
CA VAL A 93 -14.18 -7.04 3.19
C VAL A 93 -13.29 -6.71 1.98
N ILE A 94 -13.39 -7.47 0.89
CA ILE A 94 -12.60 -7.23 -0.33
C ILE A 94 -13.22 -6.19 -1.29
N LYS A 95 -14.42 -5.68 -1.02
CA LYS A 95 -15.08 -4.66 -1.87
C LYS A 95 -14.53 -3.24 -1.61
N SER A 96 -13.82 -3.04 -0.53
CA SER A 96 -13.19 -1.77 -0.18
C SER A 96 -11.70 -1.79 -0.53
N ASN A 97 -11.23 -0.81 -1.33
CA ASN A 97 -9.81 -0.68 -1.64
C ASN A 97 -8.97 -0.46 -0.38
N ARG A 98 -9.53 0.20 0.65
CA ARG A 98 -8.89 0.39 1.95
C ARG A 98 -8.63 -0.95 2.64
N ASN A 99 -9.63 -1.81 2.69
CA ASN A 99 -9.47 -3.14 3.26
C ASN A 99 -8.51 -4.00 2.43
N LEU A 100 -8.56 -3.89 1.08
CA LEU A 100 -7.62 -4.57 0.19
C LEU A 100 -6.17 -4.13 0.47
N ALA A 101 -5.93 -2.83 0.68
CA ALA A 101 -4.61 -2.32 1.04
C ALA A 101 -4.14 -2.82 2.42
N ALA A 102 -5.04 -2.88 3.40
CA ALA A 102 -4.75 -3.45 4.70
C ALA A 102 -4.43 -4.95 4.62
N LEU A 103 -5.21 -5.73 3.85
CA LEU A 103 -4.95 -7.15 3.59
C LEU A 103 -3.62 -7.36 2.85
N PHE A 104 -3.28 -6.47 1.92
CA PHE A 104 -2.00 -6.48 1.22
C PHE A 104 -0.84 -6.33 2.20
N LEU A 105 -0.90 -5.36 3.12
CA LEU A 105 0.11 -5.17 4.18
C LEU A 105 0.20 -6.39 5.11
N LEU A 106 -0.94 -6.85 5.64
CA LEU A 106 -0.99 -8.01 6.53
C LEU A 106 -0.41 -9.26 5.89
N SER A 107 -0.66 -9.47 4.58
CA SER A 107 -0.11 -10.61 3.84
C SER A 107 1.39 -10.48 3.56
N GLY A 108 1.95 -9.27 3.61
CA GLY A 108 3.37 -8.99 3.47
C GLY A 108 4.19 -9.47 4.66
N ASN A 109 3.63 -9.44 5.86
CA ASN A 109 4.31 -9.84 7.08
C ASN A 109 3.78 -11.18 7.61
N GLU A 110 4.68 -12.14 7.86
CA GLU A 110 4.29 -13.50 8.28
C GLU A 110 3.68 -13.55 9.68
N HIS A 111 4.21 -12.76 10.62
CA HIS A 111 3.73 -12.73 11.99
C HIS A 111 2.27 -12.23 12.06
N LEU A 112 1.98 -11.13 11.38
CA LEU A 112 0.63 -10.59 11.29
C LEU A 112 -0.30 -11.53 10.52
N TRP A 113 0.22 -12.18 9.47
CA TRP A 113 -0.59 -13.11 8.68
C TRP A 113 -1.04 -14.36 9.46
N LYS A 114 -0.22 -14.85 10.39
CA LYS A 114 -0.62 -15.97 11.26
C LYS A 114 -1.87 -15.68 12.09
N GLN A 115 -2.14 -14.41 12.34
CA GLN A 115 -3.29 -13.93 13.11
C GLN A 115 -4.50 -13.58 12.23
N ILE A 116 -4.42 -13.72 10.91
CA ILE A 116 -5.42 -13.23 9.95
C ILE A 116 -6.83 -13.73 10.24
N LYS A 117 -6.97 -14.98 10.71
CA LYS A 117 -8.28 -15.59 11.00
C LYS A 117 -8.98 -15.00 12.22
N SER A 118 -8.25 -14.38 13.14
CA SER A 118 -8.80 -13.73 14.33
C SER A 118 -9.13 -12.26 14.09
N ILE A 119 -8.57 -11.66 13.02
CA ILE A 119 -8.68 -10.22 12.75
C ILE A 119 -9.49 -9.88 11.52
N VAL A 120 -9.78 -10.85 10.66
CA VAL A 120 -10.54 -10.61 9.41
C VAL A 120 -11.73 -11.54 9.33
N ASP A 121 -12.91 -10.96 9.20
CA ASP A 121 -14.17 -11.65 8.91
C ASP A 121 -14.69 -11.28 7.50
N GLU A 122 -15.95 -11.64 7.23
CA GLU A 122 -16.60 -11.41 5.93
C GLU A 122 -16.76 -9.92 5.59
N ASP A 123 -16.89 -9.07 6.61
CA ASP A 123 -17.24 -7.66 6.45
C ASP A 123 -16.11 -6.71 6.84
N THR A 124 -15.29 -7.08 7.83
CA THR A 124 -14.39 -6.13 8.51
C THR A 124 -13.00 -6.69 8.79
N ILE A 125 -12.09 -5.77 9.10
CA ILE A 125 -10.77 -6.04 9.67
C ILE A 125 -10.72 -5.42 11.06
N ASP A 126 -10.70 -6.25 12.12
CA ASP A 126 -10.60 -5.78 13.50
C ASP A 126 -9.19 -6.00 14.06
N LEU A 127 -8.45 -4.93 14.23
CA LEU A 127 -7.07 -4.97 14.73
C LEU A 127 -6.97 -5.04 16.26
N LYS A 128 -8.09 -5.02 17.00
CA LYS A 128 -8.04 -5.05 18.48
C LYS A 128 -7.46 -6.34 19.05
N GLN A 129 -7.52 -7.41 18.26
CA GLN A 129 -7.04 -8.74 18.66
C GLN A 129 -5.62 -9.04 18.17
N VAL A 130 -4.97 -8.08 17.51
CA VAL A 130 -3.59 -8.28 17.02
C VAL A 130 -2.61 -8.26 18.19
N ASP A 131 -1.88 -9.35 18.36
CA ASP A 131 -0.76 -9.41 19.29
C ASP A 131 0.54 -8.95 18.62
N ILE A 132 1.09 -7.84 19.14
CA ILE A 132 2.37 -7.25 18.72
C ILE A 132 3.40 -7.22 19.85
N HIS A 133 3.07 -7.75 21.05
CA HIS A 133 3.92 -7.60 22.24
C HIS A 133 5.29 -8.27 22.12
N SER A 134 5.40 -9.32 21.30
CA SER A 134 6.66 -10.03 21.03
C SER A 134 7.22 -9.72 19.64
N SER A 135 6.75 -8.67 18.98
CA SER A 135 7.13 -8.35 17.61
C SER A 135 8.41 -7.51 17.53
N ASN A 136 9.12 -7.65 16.42
CA ASN A 136 10.23 -6.76 16.05
C ASN A 136 9.69 -5.43 15.47
N GLU A 137 10.60 -4.48 15.21
CA GLU A 137 10.28 -3.16 14.64
C GLU A 137 9.53 -3.28 13.30
N GLU A 138 9.93 -4.20 12.43
CA GLU A 138 9.29 -4.47 11.13
C GLU A 138 7.79 -4.79 11.27
N VAL A 139 7.44 -5.69 12.20
CA VAL A 139 6.03 -6.05 12.48
C VAL A 139 5.26 -4.83 12.99
N TYR A 140 5.90 -4.06 13.87
CA TYR A 140 5.31 -2.84 14.42
C TYR A 140 5.03 -1.80 13.34
N ASP A 141 5.98 -1.55 12.42
CA ASP A 141 5.83 -0.57 11.33
C ASP A 141 4.70 -0.98 10.38
N VAL A 142 4.66 -2.25 9.98
CA VAL A 142 3.57 -2.78 9.14
C VAL A 142 2.22 -2.64 9.86
N TYR A 143 2.16 -2.97 11.16
CA TYR A 143 0.94 -2.83 11.95
C TYR A 143 0.48 -1.37 12.03
N GLN A 144 1.39 -0.42 12.25
CA GLN A 144 1.05 1.01 12.25
C GLN A 144 0.59 1.49 10.88
N ALA A 145 1.18 0.99 9.80
CA ALA A 145 0.73 1.28 8.44
C ALA A 145 -0.70 0.75 8.19
N VAL A 146 -1.03 -0.44 8.68
CA VAL A 146 -2.41 -0.96 8.61
C VAL A 146 -3.38 -0.07 9.38
N ARG A 147 -3.01 0.36 10.59
CA ARG A 147 -3.82 1.31 11.38
C ARG A 147 -3.99 2.66 10.69
N PHE A 148 -2.93 3.16 10.08
CA PHE A 148 -2.98 4.39 9.29
C PHE A 148 -3.99 4.27 8.15
N ILE A 149 -3.95 3.17 7.38
CA ILE A 149 -4.87 2.95 6.26
C ILE A 149 -6.30 2.79 6.75
N LEU A 150 -6.55 1.96 7.76
CA LEU A 150 -7.92 1.64 8.20
C LEU A 150 -8.56 2.77 8.98
N TYR A 151 -7.81 3.44 9.85
CA TYR A 151 -8.37 4.36 10.85
C TYR A 151 -7.84 5.77 10.76
N GLY A 152 -6.83 6.04 9.93
CA GLY A 152 -6.13 7.33 9.87
C GLY A 152 -5.29 7.61 11.14
N ALA A 153 -4.76 6.54 11.78
CA ALA A 153 -3.90 6.69 12.95
C ALA A 153 -2.60 7.44 12.58
N LYS A 154 -2.11 8.31 13.47
CA LYS A 154 -0.97 9.20 13.19
C LYS A 154 0.36 8.70 13.77
N ASN A 155 0.44 7.43 14.19
CA ASN A 155 1.64 6.88 14.83
C ASN A 155 2.75 6.52 13.83
N LEU A 156 2.44 6.45 12.56
CA LEU A 156 3.37 6.37 11.45
C LEU A 156 3.09 7.58 10.58
N THR A 157 4.07 8.45 10.40
CA THR A 157 3.94 9.57 9.50
C THR A 157 4.50 9.21 8.13
N LEU A 158 4.05 9.91 7.11
CA LEU A 158 4.56 9.70 5.76
C LEU A 158 5.94 10.35 5.60
N GLU A 159 6.28 11.30 6.44
CA GLU A 159 7.60 11.86 6.61
C GLU A 159 8.58 10.77 7.11
N ASP A 160 8.18 9.93 8.07
CA ASP A 160 8.99 8.80 8.56
C ASP A 160 9.34 7.83 7.43
N LEU A 161 8.42 7.59 6.48
CA LEU A 161 8.70 6.77 5.29
C LEU A 161 9.70 7.42 4.34
N ALA A 162 9.76 8.75 4.30
CA ALA A 162 10.66 9.48 3.40
C ALA A 162 12.08 9.60 3.97
N GLU A 163 12.22 9.56 5.30
CA GLU A 163 13.53 9.68 5.97
C GLU A 163 14.40 8.45 5.74
N PRO A 164 15.70 8.62 5.49
CA PRO A 164 16.64 7.51 5.45
C PRO A 164 16.75 6.85 6.83
N GLU A 165 16.93 5.54 6.87
CA GLU A 165 17.32 4.76 8.05
C GLU A 165 16.28 4.61 9.18
N ILE A 166 15.08 5.23 9.08
CA ILE A 166 14.03 5.04 10.09
C ILE A 166 13.29 3.72 9.85
N ILE A 167 12.97 3.40 8.59
CA ILE A 167 12.23 2.20 8.21
C ILE A 167 12.99 1.47 7.11
N GLU A 168 13.08 0.15 7.22
CA GLU A 168 13.74 -0.70 6.23
C GLU A 168 13.14 -0.53 4.83
N ASP A 169 13.99 -0.56 3.82
CA ASP A 169 13.61 -0.28 2.42
C ASP A 169 12.51 -1.21 1.90
N ASP A 170 12.53 -2.50 2.24
CA ASP A 170 11.49 -3.45 1.86
C ASP A 170 10.14 -3.13 2.50
N ILE A 171 10.15 -2.64 3.75
CA ILE A 171 8.94 -2.20 4.45
C ILE A 171 8.41 -0.90 3.86
N VAL A 172 9.30 0.04 3.51
CA VAL A 172 8.91 1.27 2.80
C VAL A 172 8.24 0.93 1.46
N LEU A 173 8.81 -0.01 0.70
CA LEU A 173 8.21 -0.48 -0.56
C LEU A 173 6.85 -1.15 -0.34
N LEU A 174 6.75 -2.03 0.67
CA LEU A 174 5.50 -2.70 1.03
C LEU A 174 4.39 -1.69 1.37
N ILE A 175 4.71 -0.72 2.23
CA ILE A 175 3.75 0.32 2.64
C ILE A 175 3.35 1.19 1.45
N THR A 176 4.32 1.63 0.65
CA THR A 176 4.04 2.46 -0.54
C THR A 176 3.19 1.72 -1.56
N ASN A 177 3.45 0.44 -1.80
CA ASN A 177 2.65 -0.39 -2.69
C ASN A 177 1.22 -0.58 -2.17
N SER A 178 1.03 -0.62 -0.84
CA SER A 178 -0.31 -0.66 -0.27
C SER A 178 -1.13 0.61 -0.56
N PHE A 179 -0.48 1.78 -0.67
CA PHE A 179 -1.16 3.01 -1.10
C PHE A 179 -1.61 2.93 -2.56
N ILE A 180 -0.82 2.28 -3.43
CA ILE A 180 -1.24 2.02 -4.81
C ILE A 180 -2.49 1.11 -4.82
N VAL A 181 -2.50 0.05 -4.01
CA VAL A 181 -3.69 -0.82 -3.85
C VAL A 181 -4.88 -0.05 -3.28
N ASN A 182 -4.66 0.84 -2.31
CA ASN A 182 -5.74 1.69 -1.77
C ASN A 182 -6.37 2.59 -2.84
N LYS A 183 -5.57 3.10 -3.77
CA LYS A 183 -6.04 3.97 -4.85
C LYS A 183 -6.72 3.20 -5.98
N TYR A 184 -6.11 2.12 -6.47
CA TYR A 184 -6.50 1.43 -7.69
C TYR A 184 -7.11 0.02 -7.47
N GLY A 185 -7.18 -0.46 -6.22
CA GLY A 185 -7.65 -1.82 -5.91
C GLY A 185 -6.65 -2.89 -6.35
N VAL A 186 -7.17 -4.03 -6.81
CA VAL A 186 -6.34 -5.17 -7.25
C VAL A 186 -5.81 -5.05 -8.69
N ALA A 187 -6.34 -4.14 -9.48
CA ALA A 187 -5.96 -3.99 -10.89
C ALA A 187 -4.44 -3.87 -11.13
N PRO A 188 -3.65 -3.13 -10.30
CA PRO A 188 -2.19 -3.10 -10.43
C PRO A 188 -1.53 -4.46 -10.22
N LEU A 189 -2.09 -5.30 -9.34
CA LEU A 189 -1.53 -6.61 -8.98
C LEU A 189 -1.70 -7.62 -10.12
N GLU A 190 -2.65 -7.41 -11.01
CA GLU A 190 -2.99 -8.26 -12.16
C GLU A 190 -2.35 -7.75 -13.45
N ASN A 191 -1.85 -6.51 -13.49
CA ASN A 191 -1.32 -5.90 -14.70
C ASN A 191 -0.08 -6.63 -15.22
N PRO A 192 -0.12 -7.18 -16.46
CA PRO A 192 1.01 -7.90 -17.05
C PRO A 192 2.23 -7.00 -17.31
N HIS A 193 2.06 -5.69 -17.47
CA HIS A 193 3.15 -4.73 -17.61
C HIS A 193 3.92 -4.50 -16.30
N MET A 194 3.34 -4.91 -15.16
CA MET A 194 4.00 -4.99 -13.86
C MET A 194 4.70 -6.34 -13.66
N ARG A 195 4.57 -7.27 -14.61
CA ARG A 195 5.29 -8.54 -14.62
C ARG A 195 6.59 -8.34 -15.40
N LYS A 196 7.63 -9.06 -14.95
CA LYS A 196 8.96 -9.13 -15.58
C LYS A 196 8.93 -9.00 -17.11
N ARG A 197 9.51 -7.93 -17.68
CA ARG A 197 10.15 -8.09 -18.98
C ARG A 197 11.37 -9.02 -18.79
N LYS A 198 11.33 -10.23 -19.33
CA LYS A 198 12.54 -11.02 -19.51
C LYS A 198 13.48 -10.20 -20.38
N VAL A 199 14.56 -9.68 -19.82
CA VAL A 199 15.66 -9.15 -20.64
C VAL A 199 16.17 -10.35 -21.42
N ASN A 200 15.94 -10.37 -22.72
CA ASN A 200 16.67 -11.23 -23.63
C ASN A 200 18.15 -10.79 -23.56
N ARG A 201 18.91 -11.42 -22.67
CA ARG A 201 20.36 -11.37 -22.71
C ARG A 201 20.82 -12.15 -23.96
N ASN A 202 20.47 -11.68 -25.14
CA ASN A 202 21.20 -12.02 -26.33
C ASN A 202 22.48 -11.19 -26.31
N VAL A 203 23.42 -11.72 -25.58
CA VAL A 203 24.84 -11.43 -25.68
C VAL A 203 25.20 -11.33 -27.14
N ARG A 204 25.53 -10.14 -27.62
CA ARG A 204 26.44 -10.01 -28.74
C ARG A 204 27.82 -10.45 -28.25
N LYS A 205 28.11 -11.75 -28.47
CA LYS A 205 29.51 -12.22 -28.63
C LYS A 205 29.88 -11.87 -30.06
N SER A 206 30.72 -10.93 -30.24
CA SER A 206 31.60 -10.73 -31.37
C SER A 206 32.89 -10.13 -30.85
#